data_aa3ff1c63f8763f2f11a3675e4c54d10
#
_entry.id   aa3ff1c63f8763f2f11a3675e4c54d10
#
_cell.length_a   1.000
_cell.length_b   1.000
_cell.length_c   1.000
_cell.angle_alpha   90.00
_cell.angle_beta   90.00
_cell.angle_gamma   90.00
#
_symmetry.space_group_name_H-M   'P 1'
#
loop_
_entity.id
_entity.type
_entity.pdbx_description
1 polymer ?
#
loop_
_entity_poly.entity_id
_entity_poly.type
_entity_poly.pdbx_seq_one_letter_code
_entity_poly.pdbx_strand_id
1 'polypeptide(L)'
;MRFEWDEQKNRQNLRKHDVRFETAVLVFDDPYAPTQRDFTSEDEQRWITVGAIGPGSILLAVHTFREQQGEEIIRIISARAAESHERRAYEEAHKGAEARHPRHRRKERPGH
;
A
#
# COMPACT_ATOMS: atom_id res chain seq x y z
N MET A 1 6.40 2.64 -12.80
CA MET A 1 6.26 1.67 -11.69
C MET A 1 5.74 0.34 -12.23
N ARG A 2 6.40 -0.74 -11.87
CA ARG A 2 6.03 -2.08 -12.33
C ARG A 2 5.85 -2.98 -11.13
N PHE A 3 4.86 -3.88 -11.19
CA PHE A 3 4.58 -4.83 -10.12
C PHE A 3 4.94 -6.23 -10.56
N GLU A 4 5.45 -7.03 -9.62
CA GLU A 4 5.73 -8.43 -9.88
C GLU A 4 5.45 -9.24 -8.61
N TRP A 5 5.30 -10.54 -8.77
CA TRP A 5 5.10 -11.47 -7.65
C TRP A 5 5.26 -12.89 -8.13
N ASP A 6 5.33 -13.79 -7.17
CA ASP A 6 5.33 -15.24 -7.40
C ASP A 6 3.88 -15.70 -7.46
N GLU A 7 3.47 -16.29 -8.59
CA GLU A 7 2.07 -16.66 -8.78
C GLU A 7 1.61 -17.74 -7.80
N GLN A 8 2.50 -18.63 -7.38
CA GLN A 8 2.15 -19.63 -6.38
C GLN A 8 1.84 -18.96 -5.04
N LYS A 9 2.63 -17.96 -4.66
CA LYS A 9 2.36 -17.19 -3.45
C LYS A 9 1.07 -16.40 -3.56
N ASN A 10 0.75 -15.92 -4.75
CA ASN A 10 -0.51 -15.23 -4.97
C ASN A 10 -1.69 -16.14 -4.68
N ARG A 11 -1.63 -17.38 -5.18
CA ARG A 11 -2.69 -18.35 -4.93
C ARG A 11 -2.78 -18.73 -3.45
N GLN A 12 -1.64 -18.88 -2.78
CA GLN A 12 -1.61 -19.17 -1.35
C GLN A 12 -2.20 -18.02 -0.55
N ASN A 13 -1.87 -16.79 -0.94
CA ASN A 13 -2.37 -15.60 -0.26
C ASN A 13 -3.89 -15.50 -0.39
N LEU A 14 -4.41 -15.83 -1.57
CA LEU A 14 -5.86 -15.82 -1.79
C LEU A 14 -6.55 -16.83 -0.87
N ARG A 15 -5.97 -18.03 -0.72
CA ARG A 15 -6.55 -19.05 0.16
C ARG A 15 -6.48 -18.65 1.63
N LYS A 16 -5.38 -18.00 2.02
CA LYS A 16 -5.14 -17.68 3.42
C LYS A 16 -5.84 -16.41 3.87
N HIS A 17 -5.88 -15.40 3.02
CA HIS A 17 -6.33 -14.05 3.38
C HIS A 17 -7.48 -13.54 2.51
N ASP A 18 -7.90 -14.31 1.52
CA ASP A 18 -8.96 -13.93 0.60
C ASP A 18 -8.65 -12.63 -0.17
N VAL A 19 -7.38 -12.41 -0.46
CA VAL A 19 -6.90 -11.24 -1.20
C VAL A 19 -5.96 -11.70 -2.30
N ARG A 20 -6.23 -11.24 -3.52
CA ARG A 20 -5.35 -11.46 -4.67
C ARG A 20 -4.31 -10.35 -4.72
N PHE A 21 -3.12 -10.69 -5.22
CA PHE A 21 -2.08 -9.66 -5.39
C PHE A 21 -2.49 -8.62 -6.44
N GLU A 22 -3.27 -9.05 -7.46
CA GLU A 22 -3.82 -8.11 -8.45
C GLU A 22 -4.69 -7.03 -7.79
N THR A 23 -5.39 -7.40 -6.73
CA THR A 23 -6.19 -6.45 -5.96
C THR A 23 -5.31 -5.60 -5.06
N ALA A 24 -4.30 -6.22 -4.46
CA ALA A 24 -3.41 -5.54 -3.52
C ALA A 24 -2.65 -4.39 -4.17
N VAL A 25 -2.32 -4.48 -5.47
CA VAL A 25 -1.59 -3.38 -6.13
C VAL A 25 -2.38 -2.08 -6.13
N LEU A 26 -3.70 -2.14 -5.93
CA LEU A 26 -4.53 -0.94 -5.91
C LEU A 26 -4.22 -0.03 -4.72
N VAL A 27 -3.58 -0.54 -3.66
CA VAL A 27 -3.19 0.33 -2.53
C VAL A 27 -2.20 1.41 -2.98
N PHE A 28 -1.44 1.15 -4.04
CA PHE A 28 -0.45 2.10 -4.53
C PHE A 28 -1.07 3.24 -5.35
N ASP A 29 -2.35 3.14 -5.67
CA ASP A 29 -3.10 4.21 -6.31
C ASP A 29 -3.70 5.18 -5.30
N ASP A 30 -3.68 4.83 -4.03
CA ASP A 30 -4.23 5.68 -2.98
C ASP A 30 -3.18 6.74 -2.59
N PRO A 31 -3.45 8.02 -2.84
CA PRO A 31 -2.47 9.08 -2.53
C PRO A 31 -2.22 9.26 -1.05
N TYR A 32 -3.05 8.71 -0.21
CA TYR A 32 -2.91 8.82 1.25
C TYR A 32 -2.31 7.57 1.89
N ALA A 33 -1.94 6.57 1.09
CA ALA A 33 -1.45 5.31 1.63
C ALA A 33 -0.08 5.49 2.28
N PRO A 34 0.04 5.29 3.60
CA PRO A 34 1.35 5.35 4.24
C PRO A 34 2.16 4.10 3.95
N THR A 35 3.46 4.28 3.82
CA THR A 35 4.42 3.19 3.65
C THR A 35 5.46 3.30 4.74
N GLN A 36 5.73 2.19 5.42
CA GLN A 36 6.76 2.16 6.46
C GLN A 36 7.59 0.90 6.35
N ARG A 37 8.76 0.93 6.97
CA ARG A 37 9.68 -0.19 6.95
C ARG A 37 9.16 -1.33 7.81
N ASP A 38 9.27 -2.55 7.29
CA ASP A 38 8.98 -3.75 8.07
C ASP A 38 10.28 -4.30 8.62
N PHE A 39 10.53 -4.10 9.91
CA PHE A 39 11.76 -4.51 10.55
C PHE A 39 11.74 -5.97 11.02
N THR A 40 10.66 -6.70 10.76
CA THR A 40 10.58 -8.11 11.18
C THR A 40 11.30 -9.04 10.23
N SER A 41 11.62 -8.59 9.02
CA SER A 41 12.38 -9.39 8.06
C SER A 41 13.87 -9.15 8.23
N GLU A 42 14.65 -10.23 8.32
CA GLU A 42 16.10 -10.14 8.46
C GLU A 42 16.83 -10.34 7.14
N ASP A 43 16.18 -11.00 6.18
CA ASP A 43 16.86 -11.42 4.95
C ASP A 43 16.80 -10.38 3.85
N GLU A 44 15.75 -9.58 3.82
CA GLU A 44 15.61 -8.56 2.78
C GLU A 44 14.84 -7.38 3.36
N GLN A 45 15.03 -6.25 2.71
CA GLN A 45 14.37 -5.01 3.12
C GLN A 45 12.92 -5.04 2.62
N ARG A 46 11.98 -5.08 3.55
CA ARG A 46 10.56 -5.11 3.26
C ARG A 46 9.87 -3.85 3.74
N TRP A 47 8.80 -3.52 3.05
CA TRP A 47 7.98 -2.36 3.35
C TRP A 47 6.53 -2.78 3.48
N ILE A 48 5.77 -1.99 4.23
CA ILE A 48 4.34 -2.21 4.44
C ILE A 48 3.62 -0.98 3.98
N THR A 49 2.68 -1.14 3.03
CA THR A 49 1.82 -0.05 2.58
C THR A 49 0.39 -0.40 2.93
N VAL A 50 -0.28 0.55 3.59
CA VAL A 50 -1.70 0.40 3.95
C VAL A 50 -2.47 1.41 3.14
N GLY A 51 -3.44 0.94 2.36
CA GLY A 51 -4.19 1.84 1.49
C GLY A 51 -5.61 1.38 1.23
N ALA A 52 -6.43 2.31 0.82
CA ALA A 52 -7.82 2.05 0.44
C ALA A 52 -7.86 1.56 -1.00
N ILE A 53 -8.67 0.53 -1.24
CA ILE A 53 -8.89 -0.01 -2.59
C ILE A 53 -10.33 0.24 -3.05
N GLY A 54 -11.12 0.87 -2.20
CA GLY A 54 -12.52 1.21 -2.47
C GLY A 54 -13.15 1.67 -1.17
N PRO A 55 -14.41 2.14 -1.21
CA PRO A 55 -15.07 2.61 0.00
C PRO A 55 -15.11 1.53 1.09
N GLY A 56 -14.53 1.84 2.24
CA GLY A 56 -14.53 0.93 3.38
C GLY A 56 -13.59 -0.25 3.29
N SER A 57 -12.82 -0.36 2.19
CA SER A 57 -11.92 -1.50 2.00
C SER A 57 -10.47 -1.02 2.09
N ILE A 58 -9.80 -1.40 3.15
CA ILE A 58 -8.40 -1.01 3.39
C ILE A 58 -7.57 -2.28 3.48
N LEU A 59 -6.53 -2.35 2.67
CA LEU A 59 -5.63 -3.51 2.64
C LEU A 59 -4.24 -3.12 3.11
N LEU A 60 -3.53 -4.11 3.63
CA LEU A 60 -2.13 -4.00 3.99
C LEU A 60 -1.34 -4.89 3.03
N ALA A 61 -0.35 -4.31 2.36
CA ALA A 61 0.51 -5.05 1.43
C ALA A 61 1.95 -5.03 1.91
N VAL A 62 2.58 -6.19 1.96
CA VAL A 62 4.00 -6.32 2.26
C VAL A 62 4.74 -6.49 0.94
N HIS A 63 5.79 -5.71 0.74
CA HIS A 63 6.45 -5.68 -0.56
C HIS A 63 7.90 -5.26 -0.43
N THR A 64 8.65 -5.43 -1.51
CA THR A 64 9.99 -4.87 -1.63
C THR A 64 9.95 -3.72 -2.62
N PHE A 65 11.05 -2.97 -2.64
CA PHE A 65 11.28 -1.89 -3.60
C PHE A 65 12.64 -2.10 -4.23
N ARG A 66 12.73 -1.93 -5.54
CA ARG A 66 14.03 -1.83 -6.18
C ARG A 66 13.90 -0.98 -7.43
N GLU A 67 15.00 -0.43 -7.87
CA GLU A 67 15.06 0.33 -9.11
C GLU A 67 15.92 -0.43 -10.10
N GLN A 68 15.44 -0.55 -11.32
CA GLN A 68 16.16 -1.25 -12.36
C GLN A 68 16.02 -0.47 -13.66
N GLN A 69 17.14 0.01 -14.18
CA GLN A 69 17.18 0.77 -15.43
C GLN A 69 16.24 1.97 -15.41
N GLY A 70 16.18 2.67 -14.27
CA GLY A 70 15.35 3.84 -14.10
C GLY A 70 13.89 3.57 -13.81
N GLU A 71 13.51 2.29 -13.72
CA GLU A 71 12.14 1.91 -13.44
C GLU A 71 12.01 1.37 -12.02
N GLU A 72 10.98 1.85 -11.32
CA GLU A 72 10.67 1.40 -9.97
C GLU A 72 9.90 0.09 -10.05
N ILE A 73 10.39 -0.93 -9.34
CA ILE A 73 9.77 -2.25 -9.34
C ILE A 73 9.36 -2.62 -7.92
N ILE A 74 8.09 -2.95 -7.76
CA ILE A 74 7.52 -3.36 -6.48
C ILE A 74 7.16 -4.83 -6.57
N ARG A 75 7.76 -5.64 -5.68
CA ARG A 75 7.45 -7.06 -5.61
C ARG A 75 6.52 -7.28 -4.43
N ILE A 76 5.30 -7.78 -4.71
CA ILE A 76 4.32 -8.07 -3.68
C ILE A 76 4.66 -9.40 -3.03
N ILE A 77 4.69 -9.43 -1.69
CA ILE A 77 5.04 -10.62 -0.93
C ILE A 77 3.83 -11.21 -0.24
N SER A 78 2.99 -10.35 0.34
CA SER A 78 1.74 -10.80 0.97
C SER A 78 0.79 -9.62 1.06
N ALA A 79 -0.49 -9.94 1.26
CA ALA A 79 -1.50 -8.90 1.39
C ALA A 79 -2.67 -9.45 2.19
N ARG A 80 -3.29 -8.58 2.98
CA ARG A 80 -4.46 -8.94 3.77
C ARG A 80 -5.29 -7.70 4.06
N ALA A 81 -6.51 -7.92 4.53
CA ALA A 81 -7.33 -6.81 5.00
C ALA A 81 -6.66 -6.20 6.23
N ALA A 82 -6.77 -4.89 6.36
CA ALA A 82 -6.23 -4.18 7.51
C ALA A 82 -7.04 -4.54 8.76
N GLU A 83 -6.36 -4.68 9.88
CA GLU A 83 -6.99 -4.91 11.17
C GLU A 83 -7.50 -3.58 11.74
N SER A 84 -8.35 -3.67 12.77
CA SER A 84 -9.03 -2.48 13.30
C SER A 84 -8.07 -1.36 13.69
N HIS A 85 -6.96 -1.69 14.35
CA HIS A 85 -6.00 -0.66 14.76
C HIS A 85 -5.27 -0.06 13.55
N GLU A 86 -5.07 -0.85 12.50
CA GLU A 86 -4.43 -0.37 11.26
C GLU A 86 -5.38 0.54 10.50
N ARG A 87 -6.65 0.17 10.45
CA ARG A 87 -7.68 1.02 9.81
C ARG A 87 -7.77 2.36 10.51
N ARG A 88 -7.77 2.35 11.85
CA ARG A 88 -7.84 3.60 12.60
C ARG A 88 -6.64 4.49 12.35
N ALA A 89 -5.45 3.90 12.31
CA ALA A 89 -4.23 4.66 12.02
C ALA A 89 -4.27 5.27 10.62
N TYR A 90 -4.75 4.49 9.64
CA TYR A 90 -4.90 4.99 8.29
C TYR A 90 -5.90 6.15 8.24
N GLU A 91 -7.05 5.99 8.88
CA GLU A 91 -8.10 7.01 8.87
C GLU A 91 -7.66 8.29 9.56
N GLU A 92 -6.92 8.16 10.64
CA GLU A 92 -6.38 9.34 11.33
C GLU A 92 -5.36 10.07 10.45
N ALA A 93 -4.49 9.33 9.78
CA ALA A 93 -3.52 9.92 8.87
C ALA A 93 -4.20 10.62 7.69
N HIS A 94 -5.27 10.01 7.17
CA HIS A 94 -6.04 10.58 6.06
C HIS A 94 -6.73 11.88 6.50
N LYS A 95 -7.35 11.88 7.68
CA LYS A 95 -7.98 13.09 8.20
C LYS A 95 -6.96 14.20 8.41
N GLY A 96 -5.80 13.85 8.95
CA GLY A 96 -4.74 14.82 9.15
C GLY A 96 -4.25 15.43 7.85
N ALA A 97 -4.11 14.61 6.81
CA ALA A 97 -3.69 15.08 5.50
C ALA A 97 -4.73 16.01 4.90
N GLU A 98 -6.01 15.66 4.99
CA GLU A 98 -7.09 16.52 4.49
C GLU A 98 -7.15 17.84 5.23
N ALA A 99 -6.95 17.80 6.54
CA ALA A 99 -6.97 19.01 7.35
C ALA A 99 -5.83 19.96 6.97
N ARG A 100 -4.69 19.41 6.59
CA ARG A 100 -3.53 20.22 6.18
C ARG A 100 -3.64 20.73 4.76
N HIS A 101 -4.48 20.13 3.91
CA HIS A 101 -4.64 20.50 2.51
C HIS A 101 -6.11 20.71 2.21
N PRO A 102 -6.71 21.68 2.89
CA PRO A 102 -8.12 21.92 2.64
C PRO A 102 -8.30 22.46 1.25
N ARG A 103 -8.65 21.87 0.29
CA ARG A 103 -8.97 22.09 -1.01
C ARG A 103 -8.18 22.66 -1.99
N HIS A 104 -7.55 22.91 -1.51
CA HIS A 104 -6.85 23.05 -2.15
C HIS A 104 -6.31 22.47 -2.90
N ARG A 105 -6.73 22.15 -2.93
CA ARG A 105 -6.50 21.41 -3.37
C ARG A 105 -6.16 21.56 -4.38
N ARG A 106 -6.34 21.74 -4.59
CA ARG A 106 -6.14 21.59 -5.18
C ARG A 106 -5.47 22.10 -5.75
N LYS A 107 -5.53 22.56 -6.00
CA LYS A 107 -5.07 22.87 -6.15
C LYS A 107 -4.09 23.01 -6.34
N GLU A 108 -4.22 23.22 -6.49
CA GLU A 108 -3.45 23.30 -6.31
C GLU A 108 -2.47 23.02 -6.48
N ARG A 109 -2.52 23.49 -6.99
CA ARG A 109 -1.67 23.20 -6.95
C ARG A 109 -0.66 23.53 -7.22
N PRO A 110 -0.77 23.91 -7.25
CA PRO A 110 0.13 24.06 -7.25
C PRO A 110 1.06 24.06 -7.23
N GLY A 111 0.80 24.66 -7.48
CA GLY A 111 1.29 24.55 -7.13
C GLY A 111 1.86 24.61 -6.91
N HIS A 112 1.29 24.97 -6.92
CA HIS A 112 1.34 24.75 -6.45
C HIS A 112 1.84 24.45 -6.50
#